data_6d3d9c21ea32684f661daca3cc7744c3
#
_entry.id   6d3d9c21ea32684f661daca3cc7744c3
#
_cell.length_a   1.000
_cell.length_b   1.000
_cell.length_c   1.000
_cell.angle_alpha   90.00
_cell.angle_beta   90.00
_cell.angle_gamma   90.00
#
_symmetry.space_group_name_H-M   'P 1'
#
loop_
_entity.id
_entity.type
_entity.pdbx_description
1 polymer ?
#
loop_
_entity_poly.entity_id
_entity_poly.type
_entity_poly.pdbx_seq_one_letter_code
_entity_poly.pdbx_strand_id
1 'polypeptide(L)'
;NGAEIAAVIIEGIQGVGGIVPATVEFLQLVRKLCTEFGAVYIADSVQCGYGRTGQFFAHDIAEVNADIYSMAKGMGNGFPIGGILIAPHIQSKHGMLGTTFGGNHLACAAALAVLEVMEEENLISMAKQRGMYLMNQLKAIEGIENVRGRGLMIGFDLPDNLKGLKKLLLEQYNIFTGEAKPNVIRLLPSLALSRKQADEFLEALKEAIIEIQTTVA
;
A
#
# COMPACT_ATOMS: atom_id res chain seq x y z
N ASN A 1 23.58 -14.81 13.44
CA ASN A 1 23.84 -16.06 12.72
C ASN A 1 22.66 -16.38 11.81
N GLY A 2 22.86 -16.33 10.46
CA GLY A 2 21.79 -16.52 9.48
C GLY A 2 21.08 -17.89 9.58
N ALA A 3 21.80 -18.92 10.00
CA ALA A 3 21.27 -20.28 10.15
C ALA A 3 20.24 -20.43 11.31
N GLU A 4 20.07 -19.42 12.14
CA GLU A 4 19.12 -19.43 13.26
C GLU A 4 17.81 -18.71 12.91
N ILE A 5 17.74 -18.07 11.73
CA ILE A 5 16.56 -17.32 11.27
C ILE A 5 15.64 -18.27 10.49
N ALA A 6 14.44 -18.52 11.02
CA ALA A 6 13.45 -19.37 10.37
C ALA A 6 12.72 -18.69 9.22
N ALA A 7 12.46 -17.38 9.32
CA ALA A 7 11.74 -16.63 8.31
C ALA A 7 12.07 -15.13 8.37
N VAL A 8 11.86 -14.45 7.24
CA VAL A 8 11.86 -12.99 7.13
C VAL A 8 10.50 -12.58 6.59
N ILE A 9 9.80 -11.69 7.30
CA ILE A 9 8.54 -11.10 6.85
C ILE A 9 8.73 -9.60 6.64
N ILE A 10 8.30 -9.08 5.47
CA ILE A 10 8.43 -7.66 5.14
C ILE A 10 7.31 -7.19 4.21
N GLU A 11 6.84 -5.96 4.42
CA GLU A 11 5.98 -5.25 3.46
C GLU A 11 6.85 -4.73 2.30
N GLY A 12 6.36 -4.85 1.05
CA GLY A 12 7.03 -4.23 -0.11
C GLY A 12 6.98 -2.69 -0.09
N ILE A 13 5.99 -2.13 0.62
CA ILE A 13 5.94 -0.74 1.08
C ILE A 13 5.43 -0.76 2.51
N GLN A 14 6.22 -0.30 3.46
CA GLN A 14 5.81 -0.20 4.84
C GLN A 14 4.74 0.88 5.01
N GLY A 15 3.51 0.46 5.29
CA GLY A 15 2.36 1.37 5.34
C GLY A 15 2.36 2.25 6.58
N VAL A 16 2.30 1.64 7.76
CA VAL A 16 2.26 2.34 9.05
C VAL A 16 3.59 3.02 9.35
N GLY A 17 4.69 2.50 8.84
CA GLY A 17 6.02 3.12 8.94
C GLY A 17 6.19 4.43 8.18
N GLY A 18 5.14 4.91 7.49
CA GLY A 18 5.17 6.22 6.81
C GLY A 18 5.29 6.15 5.29
N ILE A 19 4.79 5.11 4.69
CA ILE A 19 4.89 4.85 3.25
C ILE A 19 6.37 4.79 2.82
N VAL A 20 7.07 3.79 3.31
CA VAL A 20 8.49 3.57 2.99
C VAL A 20 8.63 2.43 1.98
N PRO A 21 8.85 2.73 0.69
CA PRO A 21 9.05 1.70 -0.33
C PRO A 21 10.37 0.96 -0.12
N ALA A 22 10.34 -0.36 -0.12
CA ALA A 22 11.54 -1.16 -0.22
C ALA A 22 12.21 -0.96 -1.59
N THR A 23 13.54 -0.93 -1.64
CA THR A 23 14.26 -0.88 -2.92
C THR A 23 14.27 -2.26 -3.59
N VAL A 24 14.47 -2.28 -4.91
CA VAL A 24 14.59 -3.52 -5.68
C VAL A 24 15.75 -4.37 -5.14
N GLU A 25 16.89 -3.74 -4.94
CA GLU A 25 18.12 -4.39 -4.45
C GLU A 25 17.93 -4.99 -3.06
N PHE A 26 17.19 -4.30 -2.18
CA PHE A 26 16.88 -4.82 -0.86
C PHE A 26 16.01 -6.08 -0.92
N LEU A 27 14.93 -6.08 -1.71
CA LEU A 27 14.07 -7.24 -1.87
C LEU A 27 14.78 -8.43 -2.50
N GLN A 28 15.64 -8.17 -3.50
CA GLN A 28 16.48 -9.18 -4.13
C GLN A 28 17.51 -9.75 -3.14
N LEU A 29 18.13 -8.91 -2.31
CA LEU A 29 19.05 -9.35 -1.28
C LEU A 29 18.34 -10.22 -0.23
N VAL A 30 17.14 -9.82 0.23
CA VAL A 30 16.34 -10.62 1.16
C VAL A 30 16.03 -12.00 0.56
N ARG A 31 15.58 -12.06 -0.70
CA ARG A 31 15.33 -13.35 -1.38
C ARG A 31 16.59 -14.21 -1.45
N LYS A 32 17.72 -13.61 -1.84
CA LYS A 32 19.01 -14.32 -1.92
C LYS A 32 19.40 -14.90 -0.57
N LEU A 33 19.39 -14.10 0.49
CA LEU A 33 19.75 -14.54 1.83
C LEU A 33 18.81 -15.62 2.38
N CYS A 34 17.51 -15.45 2.19
CA CYS A 34 16.53 -16.49 2.56
C CYS A 34 16.82 -17.82 1.86
N THR A 35 17.19 -17.79 0.58
CA THR A 35 17.55 -19.01 -0.16
C THR A 35 18.85 -19.61 0.37
N GLU A 36 19.87 -18.79 0.62
CA GLU A 36 21.19 -19.21 1.10
C GLU A 36 21.14 -19.88 2.47
N PHE A 37 20.33 -19.32 3.39
CA PHE A 37 20.24 -19.81 4.77
C PHE A 37 19.04 -20.71 5.04
N GLY A 38 18.24 -21.05 4.03
CA GLY A 38 17.06 -21.89 4.18
C GLY A 38 15.92 -21.24 4.98
N ALA A 39 15.89 -19.91 5.06
CA ALA A 39 14.84 -19.16 5.73
C ALA A 39 13.65 -18.95 4.78
N VAL A 40 12.43 -18.93 5.34
CA VAL A 40 11.21 -18.64 4.58
C VAL A 40 11.09 -17.13 4.32
N TYR A 41 10.91 -16.74 3.07
CA TYR A 41 10.62 -15.36 2.71
C TYR A 41 9.10 -15.13 2.65
N ILE A 42 8.58 -14.25 3.50
CA ILE A 42 7.16 -13.91 3.59
C ILE A 42 6.95 -12.46 3.11
N ALA A 43 6.22 -12.32 2.01
CA ALA A 43 5.79 -11.02 1.50
C ALA A 43 4.49 -10.60 2.18
N ASP A 44 4.54 -9.63 3.08
CA ASP A 44 3.33 -9.04 3.65
C ASP A 44 2.68 -8.10 2.63
N SER A 45 1.65 -8.59 1.97
CA SER A 45 0.88 -7.88 0.95
C SER A 45 -0.50 -7.43 1.45
N VAL A 46 -0.71 -7.45 2.77
CA VAL A 46 -1.98 -7.07 3.39
C VAL A 46 -2.41 -5.65 3.03
N GLN A 47 -1.49 -4.69 3.00
CA GLN A 47 -1.80 -3.31 2.63
C GLN A 47 -1.32 -2.95 1.21
N CYS A 48 -0.19 -3.47 0.79
CA CYS A 48 0.47 -3.11 -0.46
C CYS A 48 0.19 -4.06 -1.63
N GLY A 49 -0.68 -5.07 -1.44
CA GLY A 49 -1.15 -5.96 -2.48
C GLY A 49 -2.41 -5.47 -3.21
N TYR A 50 -2.99 -6.33 -4.02
CA TYR A 50 -4.22 -6.11 -4.79
C TYR A 50 -4.19 -4.82 -5.62
N GLY A 51 -3.13 -4.63 -6.40
CA GLY A 51 -3.01 -3.52 -7.33
C GLY A 51 -2.65 -2.16 -6.73
N ARG A 52 -2.64 -2.04 -5.39
CA ARG A 52 -2.42 -0.78 -4.67
C ARG A 52 -1.18 0.00 -5.12
N THR A 53 -0.10 -0.72 -5.42
CA THR A 53 1.20 -0.14 -5.81
C THR A 53 1.39 -0.01 -7.33
N GLY A 54 0.35 -0.32 -8.13
CA GLY A 54 0.44 -0.39 -9.58
C GLY A 54 1.02 -1.72 -10.10
N GLN A 55 1.12 -2.70 -9.21
CA GLN A 55 1.40 -4.12 -9.47
C GLN A 55 0.51 -4.95 -8.56
N PHE A 56 0.28 -6.24 -8.87
CA PHE A 56 -0.59 -7.07 -8.03
C PHE A 56 -0.03 -7.21 -6.63
N PHE A 57 1.24 -7.57 -6.50
CA PHE A 57 2.00 -7.49 -5.25
C PHE A 57 3.10 -6.43 -5.33
N ALA A 58 3.35 -5.71 -4.26
CA ALA A 58 4.40 -4.69 -4.23
C ALA A 58 5.82 -5.26 -4.46
N HIS A 59 6.01 -6.55 -4.18
CA HIS A 59 7.29 -7.26 -4.37
C HIS A 59 7.59 -7.58 -5.84
N ASP A 60 6.57 -7.57 -6.72
CA ASP A 60 6.73 -7.88 -8.15
C ASP A 60 7.69 -6.92 -8.85
N ILE A 61 7.90 -5.73 -8.29
CA ILE A 61 8.88 -4.77 -8.83
C ILE A 61 10.33 -5.28 -8.82
N ALA A 62 10.62 -6.19 -7.89
CA ALA A 62 11.96 -6.77 -7.75
C ALA A 62 12.16 -8.07 -8.55
N GLU A 63 11.10 -8.52 -9.23
CA GLU A 63 11.09 -9.78 -9.99
C GLU A 63 11.51 -10.99 -9.13
N VAL A 64 11.14 -10.95 -7.83
CA VAL A 64 11.41 -12.05 -6.90
C VAL A 64 10.12 -12.66 -6.40
N ASN A 65 10.12 -13.97 -6.20
CA ASN A 65 9.02 -14.68 -5.59
C ASN A 65 9.28 -14.92 -4.11
N ALA A 66 8.31 -14.57 -3.27
CA ALA A 66 8.30 -14.99 -1.87
C ALA A 66 7.82 -16.44 -1.74
N ASP A 67 8.16 -17.06 -0.63
CA ASP A 67 7.68 -18.42 -0.32
C ASP A 67 6.23 -18.38 0.19
N ILE A 68 5.85 -17.25 0.84
CA ILE A 68 4.48 -17.01 1.30
C ILE A 68 4.10 -15.56 1.01
N TYR A 69 2.88 -15.34 0.52
CA TYR A 69 2.26 -14.02 0.43
C TYR A 69 1.06 -13.95 1.37
N SER A 70 1.04 -13.00 2.30
CA SER A 70 -0.14 -12.71 3.12
C SER A 70 -1.02 -11.66 2.45
N MET A 71 -2.33 -11.88 2.45
CA MET A 71 -3.32 -11.04 1.78
C MET A 71 -4.53 -10.78 2.67
N ALA A 72 -5.05 -9.55 2.63
CA ALA A 72 -6.31 -9.16 3.29
C ALA A 72 -6.79 -7.83 2.69
N LYS A 73 -7.52 -7.03 3.44
CA LYS A 73 -7.99 -5.67 3.09
C LYS A 73 -8.57 -5.57 1.68
N GLY A 74 -7.74 -5.17 0.70
CA GLY A 74 -8.15 -5.05 -0.71
C GLY A 74 -8.72 -6.34 -1.29
N MET A 75 -8.33 -7.51 -0.78
CA MET A 75 -8.84 -8.82 -1.21
C MET A 75 -10.37 -8.91 -1.15
N GLY A 76 -10.98 -8.33 -0.13
CA GLY A 76 -12.44 -8.36 0.04
C GLY A 76 -13.13 -7.02 -0.21
N ASN A 77 -12.38 -5.94 -0.47
CA ASN A 77 -12.91 -4.58 -0.65
C ASN A 77 -13.96 -4.18 0.40
N GLY A 78 -13.66 -4.47 1.69
CA GLY A 78 -14.54 -4.21 2.82
C GLY A 78 -15.22 -5.45 3.39
N PHE A 79 -15.35 -6.54 2.63
CA PHE A 79 -15.77 -7.82 3.19
C PHE A 79 -14.61 -8.46 3.98
N PRO A 80 -14.88 -8.99 5.20
CA PRO A 80 -13.83 -9.56 6.05
C PRO A 80 -13.32 -10.90 5.47
N ILE A 81 -12.17 -10.84 4.84
CA ILE A 81 -11.45 -12.00 4.29
C ILE A 81 -9.95 -11.77 4.35
N GLY A 82 -9.20 -12.82 4.53
CA GLY A 82 -7.76 -12.87 4.39
C GLY A 82 -7.34 -14.23 3.83
N GLY A 83 -6.16 -14.29 3.26
CA GLY A 83 -5.62 -15.50 2.67
C GLY A 83 -4.11 -15.48 2.62
N ILE A 84 -3.54 -16.64 2.31
CA ILE A 84 -2.12 -16.80 2.04
C ILE A 84 -1.95 -17.60 0.74
N LEU A 85 -0.95 -17.21 -0.06
CA LEU A 85 -0.41 -18.06 -1.12
C LEU A 85 0.87 -18.69 -0.60
N ILE A 86 1.01 -19.98 -0.76
CA ILE A 86 2.15 -20.75 -0.25
C ILE A 86 2.84 -21.43 -1.44
N ALA A 87 4.16 -21.27 -1.54
CA ALA A 87 4.96 -21.89 -2.58
C ALA A 87 4.89 -23.44 -2.51
N PRO A 88 4.90 -24.13 -3.64
CA PRO A 88 4.67 -25.60 -3.70
C PRO A 88 5.68 -26.45 -2.91
N HIS A 89 6.86 -25.93 -2.64
CA HIS A 89 7.88 -26.65 -1.85
C HIS A 89 7.57 -26.72 -0.34
N ILE A 90 6.64 -25.85 0.14
CA ILE A 90 6.15 -25.90 1.52
C ILE A 90 4.94 -26.84 1.56
N GLN A 91 5.17 -28.05 2.09
CA GLN A 91 4.14 -29.10 2.11
C GLN A 91 3.17 -28.89 3.27
N SER A 92 1.87 -28.81 2.98
CA SER A 92 0.83 -28.75 3.99
C SER A 92 0.65 -30.13 4.66
N LYS A 93 0.32 -30.11 5.97
CA LYS A 93 -0.03 -31.30 6.72
C LYS A 93 -1.43 -31.13 7.30
N HIS A 94 -2.18 -32.25 7.39
CA HIS A 94 -3.50 -32.22 8.02
C HIS A 94 -3.41 -31.66 9.44
N GLY A 95 -4.33 -30.75 9.78
CA GLY A 95 -4.35 -30.09 11.10
C GLY A 95 -3.31 -29.00 11.32
N MET A 96 -2.49 -28.65 10.32
CA MET A 96 -1.49 -27.60 10.43
C MET A 96 -2.10 -26.20 10.54
N LEU A 97 -3.19 -25.97 9.81
CA LEU A 97 -3.95 -24.73 9.83
C LEU A 97 -5.42 -25.06 10.10
N GLY A 98 -6.09 -24.23 10.86
CA GLY A 98 -7.51 -24.36 11.14
C GLY A 98 -8.17 -23.00 11.31
N THR A 99 -9.38 -22.86 10.75
CA THR A 99 -10.20 -21.67 10.93
C THR A 99 -11.67 -22.05 10.76
N THR A 100 -12.53 -21.54 11.65
CA THR A 100 -13.95 -21.87 11.62
C THR A 100 -14.65 -21.28 10.39
N PHE A 101 -14.30 -20.06 9.99
CA PHE A 101 -14.96 -19.33 8.90
C PHE A 101 -14.09 -19.16 7.65
N GLY A 102 -12.85 -19.65 7.66
CA GLY A 102 -11.95 -19.55 6.51
C GLY A 102 -12.51 -20.27 5.28
N GLY A 103 -12.43 -19.62 4.12
CA GLY A 103 -12.94 -20.17 2.87
C GLY A 103 -14.47 -20.26 2.78
N ASN A 104 -15.22 -19.49 3.60
CA ASN A 104 -16.68 -19.46 3.47
C ASN A 104 -17.10 -18.87 2.11
N HIS A 105 -18.24 -19.35 1.61
CA HIS A 105 -18.69 -19.04 0.24
C HIS A 105 -18.91 -17.55 -0.01
N LEU A 106 -19.42 -16.79 0.96
CA LEU A 106 -19.66 -15.35 0.79
C LEU A 106 -18.35 -14.58 0.67
N ALA A 107 -17.37 -14.89 1.52
CA ALA A 107 -16.06 -14.28 1.46
C ALA A 107 -15.33 -14.61 0.14
N CYS A 108 -15.40 -15.86 -0.32
CA CYS A 108 -14.80 -16.27 -1.59
C CYS A 108 -15.48 -15.60 -2.78
N ALA A 109 -16.82 -15.49 -2.77
CA ALA A 109 -17.56 -14.78 -3.82
C ALA A 109 -17.20 -13.29 -3.86
N ALA A 110 -17.08 -12.64 -2.69
CA ALA A 110 -16.66 -11.24 -2.63
C ALA A 110 -15.23 -11.05 -3.16
N ALA A 111 -14.29 -11.93 -2.80
CA ALA A 111 -12.92 -11.85 -3.29
C ALA A 111 -12.82 -12.11 -4.80
N LEU A 112 -13.63 -13.03 -5.33
CA LEU A 112 -13.69 -13.30 -6.77
C LEU A 112 -14.20 -12.08 -7.53
N ALA A 113 -15.31 -11.48 -7.08
CA ALA A 113 -15.85 -10.26 -7.68
C ALA A 113 -14.84 -9.10 -7.68
N VAL A 114 -14.02 -8.97 -6.63
CA VAL A 114 -12.94 -7.97 -6.59
C VAL A 114 -11.94 -8.23 -7.71
N LEU A 115 -11.52 -9.47 -7.92
CA LEU A 115 -10.55 -9.82 -8.98
C LEU A 115 -11.13 -9.56 -10.37
N GLU A 116 -12.39 -9.94 -10.60
CA GLU A 116 -13.11 -9.72 -11.86
C GLU A 116 -13.16 -8.22 -12.20
N VAL A 117 -13.61 -7.38 -11.27
CA VAL A 117 -13.66 -5.92 -11.47
C VAL A 117 -12.26 -5.33 -11.67
N MET A 118 -11.26 -5.80 -10.95
CA MET A 118 -9.88 -5.33 -11.13
C MET A 118 -9.34 -5.61 -12.53
N GLU A 119 -9.69 -6.74 -13.11
CA GLU A 119 -9.33 -7.12 -14.47
C GLU A 119 -10.14 -6.34 -15.51
N GLU A 120 -11.48 -6.36 -15.41
CA GLU A 120 -12.39 -5.70 -16.34
C GLU A 120 -12.12 -4.20 -16.45
N GLU A 121 -11.91 -3.52 -15.33
CA GLU A 121 -11.65 -2.08 -15.27
C GLU A 121 -10.15 -1.72 -15.37
N ASN A 122 -9.28 -2.70 -15.49
CA ASN A 122 -7.82 -2.50 -15.61
C ASN A 122 -7.22 -1.68 -14.46
N LEU A 123 -7.73 -1.90 -13.23
CA LEU A 123 -7.46 -1.05 -12.07
C LEU A 123 -5.99 -0.99 -11.67
N ILE A 124 -5.21 -2.06 -11.90
CA ILE A 124 -3.77 -2.07 -11.59
C ILE A 124 -3.01 -1.04 -12.44
N SER A 125 -3.28 -1.02 -13.75
CA SER A 125 -2.69 -0.05 -14.67
C SER A 125 -3.13 1.38 -14.35
N MET A 126 -4.43 1.56 -14.03
CA MET A 126 -4.96 2.85 -13.61
C MET A 126 -4.29 3.34 -12.32
N ALA A 127 -4.13 2.48 -11.32
CA ALA A 127 -3.42 2.83 -10.08
C ALA A 127 -1.98 3.28 -10.34
N LYS A 128 -1.27 2.61 -11.25
CA LYS A 128 0.08 3.00 -11.66
C LYS A 128 0.09 4.40 -12.30
N GLN A 129 -0.79 4.64 -13.27
CA GLN A 129 -0.86 5.91 -14.00
C GLN A 129 -1.29 7.07 -13.09
N ARG A 130 -2.34 6.89 -12.30
CA ARG A 130 -2.83 7.91 -11.36
C ARG A 130 -1.82 8.20 -10.26
N GLY A 131 -1.14 7.16 -9.77
CA GLY A 131 -0.09 7.31 -8.77
C GLY A 131 1.09 8.12 -9.28
N MET A 132 1.59 7.84 -10.48
CA MET A 132 2.64 8.64 -11.11
C MET A 132 2.21 10.10 -11.27
N TYR A 133 0.97 10.32 -11.76
CA TYR A 133 0.42 11.66 -11.89
C TYR A 133 0.40 12.39 -10.55
N LEU A 134 -0.24 11.80 -9.53
CA LEU A 134 -0.33 12.42 -8.19
C LEU A 134 1.03 12.72 -7.60
N MET A 135 1.97 11.78 -7.64
CA MET A 135 3.32 11.99 -7.11
C MET A 135 4.06 13.13 -7.80
N ASN A 136 3.91 13.25 -9.14
CA ASN A 136 4.52 14.36 -9.87
C ASN A 136 3.92 15.71 -9.49
N GLN A 137 2.60 15.78 -9.34
CA GLN A 137 1.92 17.01 -8.91
C GLN A 137 2.26 17.38 -7.45
N LEU A 138 2.26 16.40 -6.55
CA LEU A 138 2.61 16.62 -5.14
C LEU A 138 4.04 17.14 -4.98
N LYS A 139 5.01 16.62 -5.73
CA LYS A 139 6.40 17.10 -5.71
C LYS A 139 6.56 18.57 -6.15
N ALA A 140 5.58 19.09 -6.89
CA ALA A 140 5.57 20.48 -7.35
C ALA A 140 4.86 21.42 -6.37
N ILE A 141 4.25 20.91 -5.29
CA ILE A 141 3.58 21.73 -4.27
C ILE A 141 4.62 22.19 -3.25
N GLU A 142 4.78 23.50 -3.14
CA GLU A 142 5.62 24.10 -2.12
C GLU A 142 5.04 23.87 -0.71
N GLY A 143 5.91 23.56 0.24
CA GLY A 143 5.52 23.38 1.63
C GLY A 143 5.28 21.91 2.04
N ILE A 144 5.34 20.96 1.14
CA ILE A 144 5.35 19.53 1.49
C ILE A 144 6.69 18.91 1.13
N GLU A 145 7.07 17.85 1.86
CA GLU A 145 8.40 17.27 1.76
C GLU A 145 8.35 15.76 1.54
N ASN A 146 9.45 15.20 1.03
CA ASN A 146 9.68 13.76 0.95
C ASN A 146 8.52 12.95 0.33
N VAL A 147 7.93 13.44 -0.77
CA VAL A 147 6.88 12.73 -1.50
C VAL A 147 7.41 11.38 -2.00
N ARG A 148 6.79 10.29 -1.55
CA ARG A 148 7.24 8.92 -1.79
C ARG A 148 6.07 7.94 -1.95
N GLY A 149 6.35 6.77 -2.49
CA GLY A 149 5.34 5.72 -2.69
C GLY A 149 5.42 5.08 -4.05
N ARG A 150 4.44 4.24 -4.37
CA ARG A 150 4.21 3.63 -5.69
C ARG A 150 2.72 3.44 -5.91
N GLY A 151 2.27 3.61 -7.15
CA GLY A 151 0.85 3.53 -7.47
C GLY A 151 0.03 4.48 -6.59
N LEU A 152 -1.07 4.02 -6.04
CA LEU A 152 -1.94 4.76 -5.14
C LEU A 152 -1.64 4.49 -3.65
N MET A 153 -0.40 4.20 -3.32
CA MET A 153 0.12 4.14 -1.96
C MET A 153 1.19 5.22 -1.83
N ILE A 154 0.77 6.44 -1.45
CA ILE A 154 1.60 7.65 -1.47
C ILE A 154 1.68 8.24 -0.07
N GLY A 155 2.84 8.75 0.28
CA GLY A 155 3.06 9.50 1.52
C GLY A 155 3.89 10.75 1.26
N PHE A 156 3.71 11.74 2.12
CA PHE A 156 4.56 12.92 2.16
C PHE A 156 4.65 13.46 3.59
N ASP A 157 5.74 14.13 3.88
CA ASP A 157 5.99 14.69 5.20
C ASP A 157 5.46 16.12 5.28
N LEU A 158 4.91 16.46 6.45
CA LEU A 158 4.47 17.81 6.76
C LEU A 158 5.50 18.49 7.67
N PRO A 159 6.04 19.64 7.29
CA PRO A 159 6.80 20.47 8.18
C PRO A 159 5.90 21.07 9.29
N ASP A 160 6.54 21.55 10.37
CA ASP A 160 5.84 22.01 11.57
C ASP A 160 4.88 23.19 11.32
N ASN A 161 5.17 24.03 10.34
CA ASN A 161 4.34 25.16 9.93
C ASN A 161 3.03 24.76 9.22
N LEU A 162 2.88 23.48 8.86
CA LEU A 162 1.64 22.92 8.29
C LEU A 162 0.88 22.02 9.27
N LYS A 163 1.16 22.13 10.56
CA LYS A 163 0.35 21.48 11.61
C LYS A 163 -1.11 21.93 11.47
N GLY A 164 -2.02 20.95 11.42
CA GLY A 164 -3.45 21.22 11.22
C GLY A 164 -3.96 20.98 9.81
N LEU A 165 -3.09 20.83 8.80
CA LEU A 165 -3.49 20.61 7.40
C LEU A 165 -4.47 19.43 7.25
N LYS A 166 -4.22 18.32 7.93
CA LYS A 166 -5.11 17.16 7.90
C LYS A 166 -6.50 17.49 8.44
N LYS A 167 -6.57 18.25 9.53
CA LYS A 167 -7.83 18.69 10.13
C LYS A 167 -8.58 19.63 9.20
N LEU A 168 -7.89 20.59 8.61
CA LEU A 168 -8.44 21.56 7.66
C LEU A 168 -9.01 20.86 6.43
N LEU A 169 -8.27 19.92 5.82
CA LEU A 169 -8.73 19.11 4.70
C LEU A 169 -10.03 18.35 5.02
N LEU A 170 -10.13 17.79 6.23
CA LEU A 170 -11.32 17.09 6.66
C LEU A 170 -12.51 18.02 6.89
N GLU A 171 -12.32 19.10 7.64
CA GLU A 171 -13.42 19.94 8.13
C GLU A 171 -13.95 20.91 7.07
N GLN A 172 -13.11 21.44 6.19
CA GLN A 172 -13.52 22.40 5.17
C GLN A 172 -13.67 21.80 3.77
N TYR A 173 -12.80 20.85 3.43
CA TYR A 173 -12.79 20.26 2.07
C TYR A 173 -13.42 18.87 2.00
N ASN A 174 -13.86 18.31 3.15
CA ASN A 174 -14.41 16.95 3.23
C ASN A 174 -13.45 15.86 2.69
N ILE A 175 -12.14 16.08 2.85
CA ILE A 175 -11.09 15.18 2.40
C ILE A 175 -10.48 14.48 3.60
N PHE A 176 -10.74 13.16 3.71
CA PHE A 176 -10.14 12.32 4.73
C PHE A 176 -8.80 11.76 4.23
N THR A 177 -7.73 11.96 5.01
CA THR A 177 -6.41 11.39 4.75
C THR A 177 -5.95 10.49 5.88
N GLY A 178 -5.14 9.48 5.56
CA GLY A 178 -4.44 8.70 6.57
C GLY A 178 -3.25 9.46 7.15
N GLU A 179 -2.69 8.91 8.24
CA GLU A 179 -1.49 9.46 8.87
C GLU A 179 -0.52 8.36 9.28
N ALA A 180 0.75 8.73 9.42
CA ALA A 180 1.77 8.00 10.14
C ALA A 180 2.60 8.99 10.96
N LYS A 181 3.12 8.52 12.11
CA LYS A 181 3.94 9.38 12.96
C LYS A 181 5.37 9.52 12.40
N PRO A 182 6.06 10.64 12.68
CA PRO A 182 5.51 11.78 13.44
C PRO A 182 4.62 12.72 12.64
N ASN A 183 4.86 12.96 11.34
CA ASN A 183 4.23 14.03 10.56
C ASN A 183 3.93 13.61 9.11
N VAL A 184 3.54 12.37 8.88
CA VAL A 184 3.29 11.86 7.52
C VAL A 184 1.82 11.87 7.20
N ILE A 185 1.44 12.47 6.07
CA ILE A 185 0.13 12.23 5.45
C ILE A 185 0.26 11.03 4.50
N ARG A 186 -0.69 10.10 4.61
CA ARG A 186 -0.79 8.93 3.74
C ARG A 186 -2.02 9.04 2.85
N LEU A 187 -1.83 8.86 1.55
CA LEU A 187 -2.89 8.82 0.56
C LEU A 187 -3.07 7.39 0.09
N LEU A 188 -4.25 6.85 0.35
CA LEU A 188 -4.67 5.50 0.01
C LEU A 188 -6.07 5.55 -0.64
N PRO A 189 -6.25 6.31 -1.72
CA PRO A 189 -7.57 6.46 -2.35
C PRO A 189 -8.06 5.15 -2.99
N SER A 190 -9.31 5.12 -3.45
CA SER A 190 -9.82 4.01 -4.26
C SER A 190 -8.92 3.75 -5.47
N LEU A 191 -8.79 2.48 -5.89
CA LEU A 191 -8.09 2.13 -7.13
C LEU A 191 -8.78 2.72 -8.37
N ALA A 192 -10.11 2.93 -8.29
CA ALA A 192 -10.91 3.56 -9.32
C ALA A 192 -10.88 5.11 -9.28
N LEU A 193 -9.89 5.71 -8.58
CA LEU A 193 -9.73 7.17 -8.51
C LEU A 193 -9.69 7.78 -9.92
N SER A 194 -10.64 8.65 -10.24
CA SER A 194 -10.67 9.37 -11.52
C SER A 194 -9.61 10.48 -11.55
N ARG A 195 -9.28 10.93 -12.77
CA ARG A 195 -8.41 12.10 -12.94
C ARG A 195 -9.02 13.35 -12.31
N LYS A 196 -10.31 13.56 -12.49
CA LYS A 196 -11.04 14.69 -11.91
C LYS A 196 -10.94 14.73 -10.39
N GLN A 197 -11.17 13.60 -9.72
CA GLN A 197 -11.05 13.51 -8.25
C GLN A 197 -9.61 13.78 -7.77
N ALA A 198 -8.60 13.31 -8.53
CA ALA A 198 -7.21 13.60 -8.22
C ALA A 198 -6.90 15.10 -8.34
N ASP A 199 -7.43 15.77 -9.37
CA ASP A 199 -7.27 17.22 -9.58
C ASP A 199 -7.99 18.02 -8.47
N GLU A 200 -9.22 17.67 -8.12
CA GLU A 200 -9.98 18.26 -6.99
C GLU A 200 -9.22 18.15 -5.66
N PHE A 201 -8.63 17.00 -5.39
CA PHE A 201 -7.78 16.82 -4.22
C PHE A 201 -6.55 17.74 -4.22
N LEU A 202 -5.86 17.84 -5.37
CA LEU A 202 -4.66 18.66 -5.49
C LEU A 202 -4.96 20.16 -5.35
N GLU A 203 -6.09 20.62 -5.86
CA GLU A 203 -6.57 21.99 -5.70
C GLU A 203 -6.86 22.29 -4.23
N ALA A 204 -7.69 21.47 -3.58
CA ALA A 204 -8.01 21.60 -2.17
C ALA A 204 -6.75 21.56 -1.28
N LEU A 205 -5.79 20.70 -1.58
CA LEU A 205 -4.52 20.63 -0.85
C LEU A 205 -3.72 21.93 -0.95
N LYS A 206 -3.63 22.53 -2.14
CA LYS A 206 -2.93 23.80 -2.35
C LYS A 206 -3.62 24.93 -1.61
N GLU A 207 -4.94 25.04 -1.71
CA GLU A 207 -5.73 26.05 -1.02
C GLU A 207 -5.58 25.95 0.50
N ALA A 208 -5.68 24.74 1.05
CA ALA A 208 -5.50 24.50 2.48
C ALA A 208 -4.08 24.86 2.98
N ILE A 209 -3.05 24.61 2.19
CA ILE A 209 -1.67 25.02 2.52
C ILE A 209 -1.56 26.55 2.58
N ILE A 210 -2.09 27.26 1.58
CA ILE A 210 -2.08 28.73 1.53
C ILE A 210 -2.83 29.30 2.73
N GLU A 211 -4.00 28.75 3.07
CA GLU A 211 -4.81 29.21 4.20
C GLU A 211 -4.05 29.10 5.52
N ILE A 212 -3.39 27.96 5.77
CA ILE A 212 -2.59 27.79 6.99
C ILE A 212 -1.42 28.78 7.03
N GLN A 213 -0.70 28.95 5.93
CA GLN A 213 0.45 29.85 5.86
C GLN A 213 0.07 31.32 6.08
N THR A 214 -1.09 31.73 5.58
CA THR A 214 -1.59 33.10 5.76
C THR A 214 -2.17 33.35 7.15
N THR A 215 -2.62 32.30 7.85
CA THR A 215 -3.16 32.42 9.22
C THR A 215 -2.04 32.48 10.28
N VAL A 216 -0.85 31.97 9.96
CA VAL A 216 0.31 31.91 10.89
C VAL A 216 1.26 33.12 10.69
N ALA A 217 1.13 33.86 9.61
CA ALA A 217 1.87 35.09 9.32
C ALA A 217 1.22 36.31 9.99
#